data_2cfd79af74005e1c876c552ebdccde23
#
_entry.id   2cfd79af74005e1c876c552ebdccde23
#
_cell.length_a   1.000
_cell.length_b   1.000
_cell.length_c   1.000
_cell.angle_alpha   90.00
_cell.angle_beta   90.00
_cell.angle_gamma   90.00
#
_symmetry.space_group_name_H-M   'P 1'
#
loop_
_entity.id
_entity.type
_entity.pdbx_description
1 polymer ?
#
loop_
_entity_poly.entity_id
_entity_poly.type
_entity_poly.pdbx_seq_one_letter_code
_entity_poly.pdbx_strand_id
1 'polypeptide(L)'
;MENEKEIVTAESEAEKTEETAEEVKEEAKAEAPAEEAKEETKAEEKTAEETPSKEAKDEAKTETKPEKKGSNKKKAIIGIGAAAVVLIVLAVVAIIAIVAIVLAITLHRSKVNMNDYITIETSGYNGYGKATYVFDEDRFYEENENKFKMSNSIKKYVKDNELFQWGLMLYDIDVNDKKDAAKLFIVGTELDGGLSQYSGLSNGDVITFSWDSGYDEEEMDQIAKKFKVKVDYSDIEYTVSGLQEVPRFDPFDGVEVSFSGISPNGQALIAYYPENGLYYSIEGDSRGLSNGDEITVKIQYPYGVDEYINDYAKMPDAESKSFKVEGLGEYLTTASQIPESALEEMKAQANDIIRGTTYNWVEGFTLDINYIGNYFLTAKDSASSPNNMLVTVYKMHYENTVKDVNKKDVDIYYDYYFYVNWNDVQFAPDGSFIYSEKDYYKTRNDLTVEWDGVETNKYAHIPYRLHFTGYGKIDDIYNEYITRNIENYKFEENIDESLAAIPEENTEEDVEENEEETE
;
A
#
# COMPACT_ATOMS: atom_id res chain seq x y z
N MET A 1 -29.87 -20.10 35.21
CA MET A 1 -29.16 -21.39 35.03
C MET A 1 -29.02 -21.82 33.56
N GLU A 2 -29.47 -21.02 32.62
CA GLU A 2 -29.26 -21.27 31.17
C GLU A 2 -28.14 -20.36 30.55
N ASN A 3 -27.70 -19.30 31.26
CA ASN A 3 -26.67 -18.40 30.75
C ASN A 3 -25.23 -18.75 31.20
N GLU A 4 -25.05 -19.77 32.05
CA GLU A 4 -23.70 -20.22 32.46
C GLU A 4 -23.13 -21.36 31.60
N LYS A 5 -23.93 -21.94 30.72
CA LYS A 5 -23.44 -23.02 29.82
C LYS A 5 -22.90 -22.52 28.46
N GLU A 6 -23.24 -21.31 28.04
CA GLU A 6 -22.70 -20.72 26.79
C GLU A 6 -21.32 -20.10 26.93
N ILE A 7 -20.93 -19.71 28.15
CA ILE A 7 -19.59 -19.09 28.40
C ILE A 7 -18.49 -20.15 28.47
N VAL A 8 -18.82 -21.39 28.90
CA VAL A 8 -17.83 -22.48 29.03
C VAL A 8 -17.51 -23.15 27.68
N THR A 9 -18.38 -23.01 26.69
CA THR A 9 -18.13 -23.56 25.34
C THR A 9 -17.31 -22.61 24.44
N ALA A 10 -17.31 -21.31 24.73
CA ALA A 10 -16.52 -20.34 23.97
C ALA A 10 -15.05 -20.28 24.40
N GLU A 11 -14.73 -20.57 25.66
CA GLU A 11 -13.35 -20.64 26.16
C GLU A 11 -12.62 -21.93 25.74
N SER A 12 -13.34 -23.03 25.50
CA SER A 12 -12.71 -24.30 25.08
C SER A 12 -12.45 -24.39 23.56
N GLU A 13 -13.06 -23.52 22.74
CA GLU A 13 -12.75 -23.42 21.31
C GLU A 13 -11.63 -22.41 21.01
N ALA A 14 -11.38 -21.44 21.91
CA ALA A 14 -10.27 -20.51 21.80
C ALA A 14 -8.90 -21.13 22.16
N GLU A 15 -8.87 -22.06 23.12
CA GLU A 15 -7.62 -22.79 23.48
C GLU A 15 -7.20 -23.80 22.41
N LYS A 16 -8.13 -24.34 21.61
CA LYS A 16 -7.79 -25.28 20.53
C LYS A 16 -7.28 -24.64 19.25
N THR A 17 -7.48 -23.34 19.07
CA THR A 17 -6.96 -22.59 17.92
C THR A 17 -5.58 -22.00 18.14
N GLU A 18 -5.12 -21.86 19.38
CA GLU A 18 -3.75 -21.44 19.68
C GLU A 18 -2.74 -22.60 19.59
N GLU A 19 -3.13 -23.82 19.92
CA GLU A 19 -2.24 -25.00 19.87
C GLU A 19 -1.93 -25.47 18.44
N THR A 20 -2.79 -25.14 17.45
CA THR A 20 -2.54 -25.43 16.03
C THR A 20 -1.75 -24.35 15.29
N ALA A 21 -1.55 -23.17 15.90
CA ALA A 21 -0.76 -22.09 15.31
C ALA A 21 0.73 -22.12 15.69
N GLU A 22 1.10 -22.84 16.74
CA GLU A 22 2.51 -23.02 17.13
C GLU A 22 3.19 -24.19 16.41
N GLU A 23 2.46 -25.24 16.04
CA GLU A 23 3.03 -26.39 15.31
C GLU A 23 3.39 -26.09 13.84
N VAL A 24 2.77 -25.07 13.23
CA VAL A 24 3.05 -24.66 11.83
C VAL A 24 4.25 -23.72 11.72
N LYS A 25 4.77 -23.21 12.83
CA LYS A 25 5.95 -22.30 12.82
C LYS A 25 7.30 -22.99 12.95
N GLU A 26 7.34 -24.26 13.27
CA GLU A 26 8.59 -25.00 13.48
C GLU A 26 9.08 -25.80 12.26
N GLU A 27 8.22 -26.04 11.24
CA GLU A 27 8.60 -26.76 10.02
C GLU A 27 9.14 -25.89 8.86
N ALA A 28 9.14 -24.56 8.99
CA ALA A 28 9.56 -23.63 7.92
C ALA A 28 10.99 -23.09 8.07
N LYS A 29 11.87 -23.74 8.84
CA LYS A 29 13.23 -23.24 9.12
C LYS A 29 14.36 -24.23 8.85
N ALA A 30 14.26 -24.98 7.77
CA ALA A 30 15.39 -25.76 7.27
C ALA A 30 15.26 -25.87 5.75
N GLU A 31 16.01 -25.06 5.03
CA GLU A 31 16.71 -25.35 3.78
C GLU A 31 16.91 -24.07 2.98
N ALA A 32 18.09 -23.52 3.11
CA ALA A 32 18.74 -22.71 2.10
C ALA A 32 20.16 -23.27 1.93
N PRO A 33 20.65 -23.48 0.73
CA PRO A 33 22.08 -23.36 0.49
C PRO A 33 22.41 -22.14 -0.36
N ALA A 34 23.43 -21.47 0.11
CA ALA A 34 24.20 -20.43 -0.55
C ALA A 34 24.99 -21.00 -1.74
N GLU A 35 25.17 -20.18 -2.77
CA GLU A 35 26.44 -20.13 -3.51
C GLU A 35 26.65 -18.75 -4.13
N GLU A 36 27.76 -18.24 -3.80
CA GLU A 36 28.61 -17.13 -4.17
C GLU A 36 28.81 -16.98 -5.69
N ALA A 37 28.74 -15.79 -6.20
CA ALA A 37 29.78 -14.76 -6.35
C ALA A 37 30.80 -14.97 -7.49
N LYS A 38 31.04 -13.84 -8.12
CA LYS A 38 32.22 -13.35 -8.89
C LYS A 38 32.04 -13.34 -10.40
N GLU A 39 32.22 -12.29 -11.00
CA GLU A 39 33.15 -11.17 -11.11
C GLU A 39 33.31 -10.78 -12.58
N GLU A 40 33.21 -9.50 -12.85
CA GLU A 40 34.04 -8.64 -13.70
C GLU A 40 34.37 -9.11 -15.13
N THR A 41 34.30 -8.35 -16.15
CA THR A 41 34.87 -7.05 -16.47
C THR A 41 34.47 -6.61 -17.88
N LYS A 42 34.09 -5.37 -18.05
CA LYS A 42 34.79 -4.29 -18.78
C LYS A 42 34.98 -4.40 -20.31
N ALA A 43 34.41 -3.42 -20.91
CA ALA A 43 35.02 -2.40 -21.76
C ALA A 43 34.93 -2.58 -23.28
N GLU A 44 34.47 -1.54 -23.78
CA GLU A 44 34.94 -0.55 -24.80
C GLU A 44 34.52 -0.86 -26.23
N GLU A 45 33.73 0.01 -26.73
CA GLU A 45 33.93 1.27 -27.45
C GLU A 45 34.33 1.08 -28.92
N LYS A 46 33.56 1.60 -29.76
CA LYS A 46 33.73 2.63 -30.80
C LYS A 46 32.90 2.38 -32.04
N THR A 47 31.99 3.27 -32.21
CA THR A 47 31.91 4.41 -33.17
C THR A 47 32.06 4.09 -34.64
N ALA A 48 31.07 4.52 -35.28
CA ALA A 48 30.92 5.57 -36.28
C ALA A 48 30.56 5.07 -37.66
N GLU A 49 29.44 5.61 -38.15
CA GLU A 49 29.34 6.54 -39.27
C GLU A 49 29.55 5.85 -40.65
N GLU A 50 28.73 5.98 -41.58
CA GLU A 50 27.97 7.08 -42.17
C GLU A 50 27.11 6.53 -43.31
N THR A 51 25.93 7.01 -43.44
CA THR A 51 25.17 7.17 -44.68
C THR A 51 25.91 8.16 -45.62
N PRO A 52 25.67 8.31 -46.89
CA PRO A 52 24.34 8.41 -47.49
C PRO A 52 24.18 8.05 -48.98
N SER A 53 22.96 7.79 -49.37
CA SER A 53 22.18 8.49 -50.38
C SER A 53 22.55 8.44 -51.87
N LYS A 54 21.49 8.21 -52.60
CA LYS A 54 20.98 8.86 -53.83
C LYS A 54 20.98 8.04 -55.11
N GLU A 55 19.77 7.81 -55.53
CA GLU A 55 19.07 8.38 -56.71
C GLU A 55 19.77 8.06 -58.04
N ALA A 56 19.14 7.66 -59.03
CA ALA A 56 17.87 7.88 -59.67
C ALA A 56 17.93 7.33 -61.11
N LYS A 57 16.81 6.93 -61.61
CA LYS A 57 16.28 7.27 -62.94
C LYS A 57 17.18 7.00 -64.16
N ASP A 58 16.74 6.47 -65.17
CA ASP A 58 15.62 6.62 -66.05
C ASP A 58 15.88 5.91 -67.39
N GLU A 59 14.84 5.41 -67.93
CA GLU A 59 14.39 5.47 -69.36
C GLU A 59 15.26 4.86 -70.47
N ALA A 60 14.69 3.93 -71.03
CA ALA A 60 13.87 4.02 -72.25
C ALA A 60 14.56 3.71 -73.58
N LYS A 61 13.86 2.84 -74.23
CA LYS A 61 13.58 2.88 -75.70
C LYS A 61 14.66 2.61 -76.72
N THR A 62 14.34 1.70 -77.48
CA THR A 62 13.89 1.71 -78.92
C THR A 62 14.85 1.12 -79.91
N GLU A 63 14.30 0.12 -80.58
CA GLU A 63 14.34 -0.12 -82.08
C GLU A 63 15.70 -0.02 -82.76
N THR A 64 16.02 -0.97 -83.50
CA THR A 64 15.55 -1.20 -84.88
C THR A 64 16.36 -2.28 -85.57
N LYS A 65 15.64 -3.06 -86.38
CA LYS A 65 16.06 -3.81 -87.51
C LYS A 65 16.81 -2.89 -88.53
N PRO A 66 17.51 -3.33 -89.62
CA PRO A 66 17.24 -4.54 -90.42
C PRO A 66 18.45 -5.12 -91.20
N GLU A 67 18.11 -6.22 -91.90
CA GLU A 67 18.50 -6.65 -93.27
C GLU A 67 19.98 -6.92 -93.63
N LYS A 68 20.33 -7.86 -94.32
CA LYS A 68 20.00 -8.63 -95.51
C LYS A 68 21.12 -9.56 -95.99
N LYS A 69 20.63 -10.63 -96.57
CA LYS A 69 21.14 -11.27 -97.80
C LYS A 69 22.41 -12.13 -97.84
N GLY A 70 22.11 -13.28 -98.40
CA GLY A 70 22.95 -13.98 -99.34
C GLY A 70 22.93 -15.49 -99.19
N SER A 71 22.01 -16.14 -99.84
CA SER A 71 22.07 -16.91 -101.10
C SER A 71 23.09 -18.07 -101.11
N ASN A 72 22.69 -19.27 -101.19
CA ASN A 72 22.58 -20.17 -102.27
C ASN A 72 22.64 -21.69 -101.92
N LYS A 73 21.61 -22.37 -102.30
CA LYS A 73 21.52 -23.69 -102.93
C LYS A 73 22.62 -24.74 -102.70
N LYS A 74 22.23 -25.87 -102.09
CA LYS A 74 22.35 -27.16 -102.79
C LYS A 74 21.30 -28.13 -102.28
N LYS A 75 20.70 -28.71 -103.29
CA LYS A 75 19.62 -29.69 -103.23
C LYS A 75 20.06 -31.05 -102.72
N ALA A 76 19.15 -31.69 -102.06
CA ALA A 76 18.54 -32.97 -102.38
C ALA A 76 19.08 -34.24 -101.70
N ILE A 77 18.13 -35.00 -101.28
CA ILE A 77 18.08 -36.45 -101.06
C ILE A 77 18.43 -36.86 -99.62
N ILE A 78 17.38 -37.08 -98.83
CA ILE A 78 17.09 -38.31 -98.11
C ILE A 78 15.64 -38.18 -97.64
N GLY A 79 14.76 -38.74 -98.32
CA GLY A 79 13.32 -38.66 -98.09
C GLY A 79 12.71 -39.95 -97.54
N ILE A 80 13.36 -40.73 -96.70
CA ILE A 80 12.69 -41.85 -96.01
C ILE A 80 13.10 -41.99 -94.52
N GLY A 81 14.24 -41.42 -94.11
CA GLY A 81 14.65 -41.45 -92.71
C GLY A 81 14.01 -40.38 -91.82
N ALA A 82 13.64 -39.22 -92.39
CA ALA A 82 13.11 -38.09 -91.64
C ALA A 82 11.69 -38.33 -91.12
N ALA A 83 10.85 -39.02 -91.88
CA ALA A 83 9.49 -39.35 -91.46
C ALA A 83 9.46 -40.36 -90.28
N ALA A 84 10.38 -41.36 -90.35
CA ALA A 84 10.50 -42.33 -89.24
C ALA A 84 11.05 -41.70 -87.93
N VAL A 85 12.05 -40.81 -88.08
CA VAL A 85 12.59 -40.07 -86.93
C VAL A 85 11.55 -39.12 -86.33
N VAL A 86 10.75 -38.43 -87.15
CA VAL A 86 9.66 -37.55 -86.65
C VAL A 86 8.57 -38.36 -85.94
N LEU A 87 8.23 -39.57 -86.46
CA LEU A 87 7.26 -40.45 -85.80
C LEU A 87 7.79 -41.01 -84.50
N ILE A 88 9.08 -41.34 -84.38
CA ILE A 88 9.71 -41.77 -83.12
C ILE A 88 9.75 -40.61 -82.11
N VAL A 89 10.12 -39.42 -82.57
CA VAL A 89 10.11 -38.23 -81.70
C VAL A 89 8.70 -37.91 -81.22
N LEU A 90 7.69 -37.98 -82.06
CA LEU A 90 6.29 -37.78 -81.67
C LEU A 90 5.80 -38.89 -80.73
N ALA A 91 6.22 -40.13 -80.92
CA ALA A 91 5.90 -41.22 -79.98
C ALA A 91 6.58 -41.04 -78.65
N VAL A 92 7.84 -40.60 -78.59
CA VAL A 92 8.54 -40.29 -77.37
C VAL A 92 7.90 -39.08 -76.64
N VAL A 93 7.54 -38.04 -77.38
CA VAL A 93 6.82 -36.87 -76.78
C VAL A 93 5.44 -37.29 -76.26
N ALA A 94 4.72 -38.16 -76.96
CA ALA A 94 3.44 -38.69 -76.47
C ALA A 94 3.61 -39.56 -75.22
N ILE A 95 4.65 -40.40 -75.19
CA ILE A 95 4.97 -41.18 -73.96
C ILE A 95 5.35 -40.27 -72.80
N ILE A 96 6.18 -39.26 -73.06
CA ILE A 96 6.53 -38.26 -72.00
C ILE A 96 5.28 -37.50 -71.53
N ALA A 97 4.40 -37.11 -72.45
CA ALA A 97 3.14 -36.47 -72.14
C ALA A 97 2.20 -37.40 -71.32
N ILE A 98 2.10 -38.66 -71.70
CA ILE A 98 1.31 -39.67 -70.99
C ILE A 98 1.93 -39.92 -69.59
N VAL A 99 3.26 -40.07 -69.53
CA VAL A 99 3.95 -40.21 -68.23
C VAL A 99 3.76 -38.97 -67.39
N ALA A 100 3.85 -37.77 -67.97
CA ALA A 100 3.60 -36.52 -67.26
C ALA A 100 2.14 -36.42 -66.78
N ILE A 101 1.17 -36.82 -67.57
CA ILE A 101 -0.25 -36.87 -67.24
C ILE A 101 -0.50 -37.91 -66.12
N VAL A 102 0.09 -39.11 -66.26
CA VAL A 102 -0.01 -40.18 -65.25
C VAL A 102 0.66 -39.75 -63.94
N LEU A 103 1.83 -39.10 -64.01
CA LEU A 103 2.47 -38.51 -62.88
C LEU A 103 1.60 -37.38 -62.27
N ALA A 104 1.04 -36.51 -63.08
CA ALA A 104 0.14 -35.44 -62.57
C ALA A 104 -1.11 -36.03 -61.93
N ILE A 105 -1.69 -37.10 -62.51
CA ILE A 105 -2.87 -37.77 -61.91
C ILE A 105 -2.51 -38.56 -60.67
N THR A 106 -1.35 -39.23 -60.65
CA THR A 106 -0.88 -39.99 -59.47
C THR A 106 -0.31 -39.13 -58.37
N LEU A 107 0.18 -37.92 -58.68
CA LEU A 107 0.67 -36.93 -57.76
C LEU A 107 -0.38 -35.88 -57.38
N HIS A 108 -1.60 -35.96 -57.89
CA HIS A 108 -2.66 -35.01 -57.54
C HIS A 108 -3.12 -35.28 -56.15
N ARG A 109 -2.67 -34.41 -55.21
CA ARG A 109 -3.13 -34.34 -53.83
C ARG A 109 -4.17 -33.24 -53.70
N SER A 110 -5.27 -33.53 -52.98
CA SER A 110 -6.25 -32.50 -52.64
C SER A 110 -5.58 -31.46 -51.75
N LYS A 111 -5.82 -30.19 -52.00
CA LYS A 111 -5.35 -29.12 -51.10
C LYS A 111 -6.36 -28.88 -49.99
N VAL A 112 -5.91 -28.73 -48.79
CA VAL A 112 -6.68 -28.39 -47.59
C VAL A 112 -5.92 -27.30 -46.88
N ASN A 113 -6.58 -26.19 -46.63
CA ASN A 113 -6.05 -25.12 -45.82
C ASN A 113 -6.70 -25.21 -44.44
N MET A 114 -5.92 -25.49 -43.40
CA MET A 114 -6.39 -25.62 -42.02
C MET A 114 -6.85 -24.28 -41.47
N ASN A 115 -6.23 -23.19 -41.91
CA ASN A 115 -6.51 -21.85 -41.46
C ASN A 115 -7.93 -21.37 -41.76
N ASP A 116 -8.59 -21.98 -42.78
CA ASP A 116 -9.99 -21.66 -43.15
C ASP A 116 -10.98 -22.06 -42.05
N TYR A 117 -10.55 -22.88 -41.09
CA TYR A 117 -11.36 -23.40 -39.97
C TYR A 117 -10.98 -22.81 -38.62
N ILE A 118 -10.02 -21.87 -38.56
CA ILE A 118 -9.66 -21.17 -37.33
C ILE A 118 -10.42 -19.85 -37.27
N THR A 119 -11.04 -19.62 -36.14
CA THR A 119 -11.63 -18.33 -35.80
C THR A 119 -10.93 -17.81 -34.56
N ILE A 120 -10.44 -16.57 -34.59
CA ILE A 120 -9.85 -15.89 -33.46
C ILE A 120 -10.83 -14.81 -33.02
N GLU A 121 -11.15 -14.80 -31.72
CA GLU A 121 -12.05 -13.84 -31.12
C GLU A 121 -11.33 -13.07 -30.00
N THR A 122 -11.60 -11.79 -29.94
CA THR A 122 -11.08 -10.93 -28.87
C THR A 122 -12.21 -10.30 -28.09
N SER A 123 -12.03 -10.16 -26.79
CA SER A 123 -13.02 -9.60 -25.87
C SER A 123 -12.35 -8.87 -24.70
N GLY A 124 -13.12 -8.04 -23.99
CA GLY A 124 -12.65 -7.33 -22.83
C GLY A 124 -12.27 -5.88 -23.11
N TYR A 125 -11.32 -5.36 -22.36
CA TYR A 125 -10.96 -3.95 -22.37
C TYR A 125 -9.55 -3.73 -22.95
N ASN A 126 -9.36 -2.55 -23.54
CA ASN A 126 -8.07 -2.14 -24.10
C ASN A 126 -6.97 -2.14 -23.03
N GLY A 127 -5.87 -2.88 -23.27
CA GLY A 127 -4.82 -3.17 -22.31
C GLY A 127 -5.08 -4.38 -21.40
N TYR A 128 -6.31 -4.88 -21.36
CA TYR A 128 -6.76 -6.03 -20.54
C TYR A 128 -7.54 -7.04 -21.37
N GLY A 129 -7.41 -6.95 -22.69
CA GLY A 129 -8.11 -7.82 -23.64
C GLY A 129 -7.67 -9.27 -23.52
N LYS A 130 -8.61 -10.15 -23.89
CA LYS A 130 -8.38 -11.60 -24.00
C LYS A 130 -8.62 -12.04 -25.41
N ALA A 131 -7.84 -13.00 -25.87
CA ALA A 131 -8.04 -13.67 -27.13
C ALA A 131 -8.29 -15.17 -26.90
N THR A 132 -9.17 -15.72 -27.70
CA THR A 132 -9.43 -17.14 -27.80
C THR A 132 -9.44 -17.55 -29.27
N TYR A 133 -9.22 -18.82 -29.52
CA TYR A 133 -9.39 -19.36 -30.86
C TYR A 133 -10.31 -20.58 -30.80
N VAL A 134 -10.95 -20.83 -31.90
CA VAL A 134 -11.78 -22.02 -32.12
C VAL A 134 -11.38 -22.65 -33.42
N PHE A 135 -11.06 -23.94 -33.40
CA PHE A 135 -10.96 -24.79 -34.57
C PHE A 135 -12.33 -25.44 -34.80
N ASP A 136 -12.96 -25.11 -35.92
CA ASP A 136 -14.27 -25.66 -36.32
C ASP A 136 -14.10 -27.07 -36.88
N GLU A 137 -13.92 -28.02 -35.98
CA GLU A 137 -13.67 -29.43 -36.30
C GLU A 137 -14.79 -30.04 -37.13
N ASP A 138 -16.04 -29.78 -36.77
CA ASP A 138 -17.22 -30.35 -37.42
C ASP A 138 -17.25 -29.91 -38.91
N ARG A 139 -17.11 -28.61 -39.16
CA ARG A 139 -17.06 -28.07 -40.52
C ARG A 139 -15.84 -28.57 -41.26
N PHE A 140 -14.69 -28.70 -40.59
CA PHE A 140 -13.49 -29.27 -41.22
C PHE A 140 -13.73 -30.72 -41.67
N TYR A 141 -14.31 -31.56 -40.81
CA TYR A 141 -14.57 -32.96 -41.15
C TYR A 141 -15.61 -33.10 -42.27
N GLU A 142 -16.70 -32.34 -42.22
CA GLU A 142 -17.75 -32.35 -43.24
C GLU A 142 -17.23 -31.92 -44.63
N GLU A 143 -16.54 -30.79 -44.72
CA GLU A 143 -16.06 -30.23 -45.98
C GLU A 143 -14.89 -31.03 -46.61
N ASN A 144 -14.18 -31.82 -45.79
CA ASN A 144 -12.99 -32.54 -46.20
C ASN A 144 -13.14 -34.07 -46.27
N GLU A 145 -14.35 -34.62 -45.97
CA GLU A 145 -14.60 -36.07 -45.96
C GLU A 145 -14.13 -36.79 -47.23
N ASN A 146 -14.21 -36.15 -48.40
CA ASN A 146 -13.85 -36.72 -49.68
C ASN A 146 -12.41 -36.37 -50.12
N LYS A 147 -11.75 -35.40 -49.47
CA LYS A 147 -10.40 -34.98 -49.80
C LYS A 147 -9.33 -35.89 -49.20
N PHE A 148 -9.54 -36.32 -47.94
CA PHE A 148 -8.65 -37.27 -47.27
C PHE A 148 -8.97 -38.71 -47.69
N LYS A 149 -7.93 -39.48 -47.93
CA LYS A 149 -8.06 -40.88 -48.33
C LYS A 149 -7.04 -41.75 -47.59
N MET A 150 -7.50 -42.68 -46.83
CA MET A 150 -6.60 -43.62 -46.13
C MET A 150 -5.94 -44.56 -47.13
N SER A 151 -4.61 -44.59 -47.18
CA SER A 151 -3.85 -45.55 -47.95
C SER A 151 -3.94 -46.95 -47.33
N ASN A 152 -3.69 -48.00 -48.15
CA ASN A 152 -3.66 -49.36 -47.63
C ASN A 152 -2.57 -49.57 -46.54
N SER A 153 -1.50 -48.78 -46.60
CA SER A 153 -0.45 -48.82 -45.59
C SER A 153 -0.93 -48.33 -44.24
N ILE A 154 -1.74 -47.24 -44.21
CA ILE A 154 -2.36 -46.74 -42.95
C ILE A 154 -3.32 -47.77 -42.40
N LYS A 155 -4.23 -48.31 -43.22
CA LYS A 155 -5.19 -49.33 -42.80
C LYS A 155 -4.51 -50.57 -42.23
N LYS A 156 -3.40 -50.99 -42.81
CA LYS A 156 -2.60 -52.09 -42.32
C LYS A 156 -1.92 -51.75 -41.01
N TYR A 157 -1.29 -50.55 -40.90
CA TYR A 157 -0.61 -50.12 -39.69
C TYR A 157 -1.57 -50.08 -38.49
N VAL A 158 -2.76 -49.48 -38.66
CA VAL A 158 -3.79 -49.43 -37.63
C VAL A 158 -4.22 -50.84 -37.21
N LYS A 159 -4.42 -51.74 -38.20
CA LYS A 159 -4.83 -53.12 -37.93
C LYS A 159 -3.78 -53.93 -37.17
N ASP A 160 -2.52 -53.67 -37.44
CA ASP A 160 -1.40 -54.38 -36.85
C ASP A 160 -0.96 -53.82 -35.48
N ASN A 161 -1.57 -52.66 -35.03
CA ASN A 161 -1.22 -51.97 -33.78
C ASN A 161 -2.41 -51.85 -32.84
N GLU A 162 -2.49 -52.74 -31.86
CA GLU A 162 -3.59 -52.81 -30.89
C GLU A 162 -3.72 -51.52 -30.03
N LEU A 163 -2.60 -50.90 -29.64
CA LEU A 163 -2.63 -49.66 -28.88
C LEU A 163 -3.25 -48.52 -29.68
N PHE A 164 -2.95 -48.46 -30.98
CA PHE A 164 -3.53 -47.47 -31.86
C PHE A 164 -5.03 -47.70 -32.09
N GLN A 165 -5.48 -48.96 -32.15
CA GLN A 165 -6.90 -49.29 -32.22
C GLN A 165 -7.67 -48.84 -30.99
N TRP A 166 -7.08 -48.96 -29.80
CA TRP A 166 -7.67 -48.44 -28.55
C TRP A 166 -7.83 -46.92 -28.62
N GLY A 167 -6.82 -46.19 -29.08
CA GLY A 167 -6.89 -44.75 -29.28
C GLY A 167 -8.01 -44.35 -30.24
N LEU A 168 -8.17 -45.06 -31.36
CA LEU A 168 -9.24 -44.78 -32.31
C LEU A 168 -10.64 -45.00 -31.75
N MET A 169 -10.82 -45.96 -30.86
CA MET A 169 -12.11 -46.18 -30.17
C MET A 169 -12.47 -45.00 -29.24
N LEU A 170 -11.47 -44.36 -28.66
CA LEU A 170 -11.72 -43.18 -27.79
C LEU A 170 -12.22 -41.97 -28.61
N TYR A 171 -11.80 -41.88 -29.88
CA TYR A 171 -12.19 -40.78 -30.76
C TYR A 171 -13.28 -41.17 -31.77
N ASP A 172 -13.91 -42.32 -31.59
CA ASP A 172 -14.96 -42.86 -32.48
C ASP A 172 -14.57 -42.80 -33.97
N ILE A 173 -13.39 -43.40 -34.30
CA ILE A 173 -12.82 -43.42 -35.66
C ILE A 173 -12.88 -44.84 -36.22
N ASP A 174 -13.61 -45.03 -37.35
CA ASP A 174 -13.58 -46.26 -38.13
C ASP A 174 -12.68 -46.12 -39.36
N VAL A 175 -11.55 -46.80 -39.39
CA VAL A 175 -10.62 -46.79 -40.51
C VAL A 175 -11.21 -47.31 -41.82
N ASN A 176 -12.38 -47.96 -41.81
CA ASN A 176 -13.09 -48.39 -42.99
C ASN A 176 -14.08 -47.31 -43.48
N ASP A 177 -14.46 -46.38 -42.63
CA ASP A 177 -15.24 -45.23 -43.05
C ASP A 177 -14.32 -44.17 -43.71
N LYS A 178 -14.72 -43.71 -44.88
CA LYS A 178 -13.96 -42.67 -45.60
C LYS A 178 -14.08 -41.32 -44.92
N LYS A 179 -15.16 -41.09 -44.22
CA LYS A 179 -15.42 -39.83 -43.51
C LYS A 179 -14.43 -39.60 -42.39
N ASP A 180 -13.96 -40.67 -41.75
CA ASP A 180 -13.04 -40.61 -40.62
C ASP A 180 -11.57 -40.41 -41.03
N ALA A 181 -11.29 -40.32 -42.34
CA ALA A 181 -9.92 -40.13 -42.81
C ALA A 181 -9.32 -38.76 -42.36
N ALA A 182 -10.11 -37.69 -42.39
CA ALA A 182 -9.71 -36.36 -41.89
C ALA A 182 -9.50 -36.38 -40.38
N LYS A 183 -10.43 -37.01 -39.66
CA LYS A 183 -10.36 -37.14 -38.19
C LYS A 183 -9.11 -37.94 -37.77
N LEU A 184 -8.86 -39.07 -38.46
CA LEU A 184 -7.65 -39.86 -38.22
C LEU A 184 -6.36 -39.05 -38.51
N PHE A 185 -6.39 -38.17 -39.49
CA PHE A 185 -5.23 -37.32 -39.78
C PHE A 185 -4.95 -36.38 -38.63
N ILE A 186 -5.92 -35.62 -38.13
CA ILE A 186 -5.77 -34.68 -37.02
C ILE A 186 -5.28 -35.41 -35.76
N VAL A 187 -5.99 -36.45 -35.34
CA VAL A 187 -5.63 -37.23 -34.13
C VAL A 187 -4.26 -37.91 -34.30
N GLY A 188 -3.97 -38.45 -35.50
CA GLY A 188 -2.70 -39.16 -35.76
C GLY A 188 -1.49 -38.26 -35.93
N THR A 189 -1.66 -36.97 -36.16
CA THR A 189 -0.58 -35.99 -36.27
C THR A 189 -0.46 -35.12 -35.00
N GLU A 190 -1.40 -35.28 -34.08
CA GLU A 190 -1.46 -34.45 -32.86
C GLU A 190 -1.46 -32.96 -33.25
N LEU A 191 -2.13 -32.63 -34.37
CA LEU A 191 -2.16 -31.26 -34.88
C LEU A 191 -3.11 -30.44 -34.03
N ASP A 192 -2.55 -29.49 -33.28
CA ASP A 192 -3.21 -28.53 -32.42
C ASP A 192 -2.64 -27.13 -32.70
N GLY A 193 -3.05 -26.14 -31.97
CA GLY A 193 -2.56 -24.80 -32.17
C GLY A 193 -2.67 -23.94 -30.91
N GLY A 194 -2.02 -22.78 -30.98
CA GLY A 194 -2.00 -21.85 -29.90
C GLY A 194 -1.77 -20.41 -30.33
N LEU A 195 -2.23 -19.48 -29.52
CA LEU A 195 -1.96 -18.06 -29.71
C LEU A 195 -0.64 -17.67 -29.01
N SER A 196 0.10 -16.76 -29.63
CA SER A 196 1.31 -16.19 -29.05
C SER A 196 1.02 -15.42 -27.74
N GLN A 197 -0.21 -14.91 -27.58
CA GLN A 197 -0.67 -14.21 -26.38
C GLN A 197 -2.18 -14.36 -26.22
N TYR A 198 -2.62 -14.64 -24.98
CA TYR A 198 -4.04 -14.88 -24.63
C TYR A 198 -4.67 -13.77 -23.80
N SER A 199 -3.90 -12.90 -23.17
CA SER A 199 -4.39 -11.86 -22.28
C SER A 199 -3.48 -10.64 -22.25
N GLY A 200 -3.97 -9.54 -21.66
CA GLY A 200 -3.24 -8.27 -21.60
C GLY A 200 -3.13 -7.59 -22.97
N LEU A 201 -4.15 -7.78 -23.82
CA LEU A 201 -4.15 -7.30 -25.18
C LEU A 201 -4.72 -5.89 -25.30
N SER A 202 -4.13 -5.12 -26.21
CA SER A 202 -4.58 -3.79 -26.60
C SER A 202 -5.03 -3.75 -28.06
N ASN A 203 -5.91 -2.82 -28.39
CA ASN A 203 -6.27 -2.56 -29.78
C ASN A 203 -5.02 -2.19 -30.60
N GLY A 204 -4.79 -2.91 -31.70
CA GLY A 204 -3.63 -2.74 -32.57
C GLY A 204 -2.49 -3.74 -32.30
N ASP A 205 -2.54 -4.52 -31.23
CA ASP A 205 -1.59 -5.60 -31.00
C ASP A 205 -1.72 -6.64 -32.12
N VAL A 206 -0.60 -7.25 -32.50
CA VAL A 206 -0.59 -8.34 -33.46
C VAL A 206 -0.22 -9.62 -32.72
N ILE A 207 -1.15 -10.55 -32.69
CA ILE A 207 -0.96 -11.89 -32.16
C ILE A 207 -0.89 -12.90 -33.27
N THR A 208 -0.16 -13.98 -33.06
CA THR A 208 0.01 -15.04 -34.02
C THR A 208 -0.63 -16.31 -33.49
N PHE A 209 -1.50 -16.93 -34.28
CA PHE A 209 -1.88 -18.32 -34.10
C PHE A 209 -0.92 -19.19 -34.86
N SER A 210 -0.30 -20.13 -34.18
CA SER A 210 0.62 -21.09 -34.79
C SER A 210 0.12 -22.51 -34.57
N TRP A 211 0.20 -23.32 -35.62
CA TRP A 211 -0.07 -24.74 -35.52
C TRP A 211 1.14 -25.44 -34.90
N ASP A 212 0.89 -26.42 -34.06
CA ASP A 212 1.87 -27.33 -33.50
C ASP A 212 1.49 -28.77 -33.85
N SER A 213 2.46 -29.63 -33.96
CA SER A 213 2.23 -31.05 -34.23
C SER A 213 3.36 -31.90 -33.62
N GLY A 214 3.08 -33.16 -33.34
CA GLY A 214 4.08 -34.10 -32.87
C GLY A 214 5.17 -34.47 -33.89
N TYR A 215 5.13 -33.85 -35.11
CA TYR A 215 5.99 -34.19 -36.25
C TYR A 215 6.58 -32.92 -36.84
N ASP A 216 7.79 -33.04 -37.42
CA ASP A 216 8.38 -31.95 -38.19
C ASP A 216 7.68 -31.79 -39.56
N GLU A 217 7.99 -30.68 -40.28
CA GLU A 217 7.34 -30.33 -41.55
C GLU A 217 7.53 -31.43 -42.64
N GLU A 218 8.70 -32.09 -42.68
CA GLU A 218 8.97 -33.17 -43.65
C GLU A 218 8.16 -34.42 -43.31
N GLU A 219 8.08 -34.77 -42.05
CA GLU A 219 7.28 -35.90 -41.56
C GLU A 219 5.79 -35.64 -41.79
N MET A 220 5.30 -34.43 -41.49
CA MET A 220 3.93 -34.03 -41.75
C MET A 220 3.58 -34.14 -43.24
N ASP A 221 4.42 -33.68 -44.17
CA ASP A 221 4.18 -33.82 -45.60
C ASP A 221 4.19 -35.31 -46.04
N GLN A 222 5.04 -36.14 -45.40
CA GLN A 222 5.04 -37.59 -45.69
C GLN A 222 3.76 -38.26 -45.16
N ILE A 223 3.25 -37.86 -44.01
CA ILE A 223 1.98 -38.36 -43.46
C ILE A 223 0.83 -37.89 -44.38
N ALA A 224 0.78 -36.60 -44.73
CA ALA A 224 -0.23 -36.03 -45.60
C ALA A 224 -0.26 -36.71 -46.99
N LYS A 225 0.90 -37.11 -47.52
CA LYS A 225 0.99 -37.93 -48.77
C LYS A 225 0.27 -39.27 -48.63
N LYS A 226 0.36 -39.92 -47.47
CA LYS A 226 -0.32 -41.20 -47.20
C LYS A 226 -1.85 -41.02 -47.16
N PHE A 227 -2.33 -39.82 -46.80
CA PHE A 227 -3.74 -39.42 -46.87
C PHE A 227 -4.14 -38.78 -48.20
N LYS A 228 -3.22 -38.65 -49.15
CA LYS A 228 -3.39 -38.02 -50.47
C LYS A 228 -3.82 -36.56 -50.42
N VAL A 229 -3.42 -35.84 -49.40
CA VAL A 229 -3.65 -34.42 -49.24
C VAL A 229 -2.34 -33.64 -49.22
N LYS A 230 -2.43 -32.35 -49.51
CA LYS A 230 -1.45 -31.34 -49.16
C LYS A 230 -2.15 -30.39 -48.19
N VAL A 231 -1.65 -30.33 -46.96
CA VAL A 231 -2.21 -29.53 -45.92
C VAL A 231 -1.40 -28.23 -45.76
N ASP A 232 -2.09 -27.13 -45.67
CA ASP A 232 -1.52 -25.83 -45.33
C ASP A 232 -1.95 -25.49 -43.90
N TYR A 233 -0.98 -25.31 -43.02
CA TYR A 233 -1.12 -25.00 -41.62
C TYR A 233 -0.12 -23.90 -41.21
N SER A 234 0.06 -22.91 -42.09
CA SER A 234 0.90 -21.75 -41.83
C SER A 234 0.36 -20.90 -40.70
N ASP A 235 1.23 -20.10 -40.10
CA ASP A 235 0.84 -19.16 -39.06
C ASP A 235 -0.21 -18.14 -39.52
N ILE A 236 -1.09 -17.71 -38.62
CA ILE A 236 -2.10 -16.68 -38.86
C ILE A 236 -1.78 -15.48 -38.03
N GLU A 237 -1.49 -14.35 -38.65
CA GLU A 237 -1.39 -13.07 -37.95
C GLU A 237 -2.79 -12.47 -37.80
N TYR A 238 -3.10 -12.05 -36.55
CA TYR A 238 -4.36 -11.43 -36.20
C TYR A 238 -4.12 -10.11 -35.51
N THR A 239 -4.72 -9.03 -36.03
CA THR A 239 -4.66 -7.70 -35.37
C THR A 239 -5.84 -7.54 -34.45
N VAL A 240 -5.55 -7.37 -33.16
CA VAL A 240 -6.54 -7.16 -32.08
C VAL A 240 -7.31 -5.86 -32.34
N SER A 241 -8.63 -5.94 -32.25
CA SER A 241 -9.49 -4.78 -32.45
C SER A 241 -10.84 -4.97 -31.73
N GLY A 242 -11.55 -3.87 -31.48
CA GLY A 242 -12.88 -3.92 -30.89
C GLY A 242 -12.91 -4.00 -29.37
N LEU A 243 -11.74 -3.94 -28.72
CA LEU A 243 -11.67 -3.83 -27.26
C LEU A 243 -12.16 -2.44 -26.83
N GLN A 244 -12.94 -2.41 -25.76
CA GLN A 244 -13.50 -1.17 -25.21
C GLN A 244 -12.52 -0.49 -24.26
N GLU A 245 -12.63 0.82 -24.10
CA GLU A 245 -11.91 1.52 -23.05
C GLU A 245 -12.53 1.20 -21.68
N VAL A 246 -11.67 0.99 -20.66
CA VAL A 246 -12.14 0.75 -19.28
C VAL A 246 -12.75 2.03 -18.73
N PRO A 247 -14.03 2.06 -18.32
CA PRO A 247 -14.62 3.18 -17.64
C PRO A 247 -13.86 3.51 -16.35
N ARG A 248 -13.58 4.80 -16.10
CA ARG A 248 -12.88 5.24 -14.90
C ARG A 248 -13.84 5.82 -13.87
N PHE A 249 -13.48 5.73 -12.60
CA PHE A 249 -14.25 6.30 -11.49
C PHE A 249 -13.31 6.76 -10.37
N ASP A 250 -13.75 7.75 -9.58
CA ASP A 250 -13.05 8.16 -8.35
C ASP A 250 -13.28 7.10 -7.25
N PRO A 251 -12.26 6.34 -6.85
CA PRO A 251 -12.40 5.34 -5.80
C PRO A 251 -12.58 5.97 -4.41
N PHE A 252 -12.25 7.26 -4.26
CA PHE A 252 -12.34 7.98 -3.00
C PHE A 252 -13.64 8.76 -2.83
N ASP A 253 -14.55 8.67 -3.80
CA ASP A 253 -15.89 9.23 -3.64
C ASP A 253 -16.64 8.48 -2.53
N GLY A 254 -17.01 9.21 -1.47
CA GLY A 254 -17.63 8.64 -0.28
C GLY A 254 -16.68 8.02 0.74
N VAL A 255 -15.36 8.13 0.58
CA VAL A 255 -14.41 7.74 1.65
C VAL A 255 -14.39 8.81 2.73
N GLU A 256 -14.66 8.39 3.96
CA GLU A 256 -14.62 9.27 5.13
C GLU A 256 -13.46 8.87 6.05
N VAL A 257 -12.62 9.85 6.37
CA VAL A 257 -11.55 9.72 7.35
C VAL A 257 -11.91 10.54 8.58
N SER A 258 -11.88 9.91 9.74
CA SER A 258 -12.09 10.58 11.02
C SER A 258 -10.76 10.75 11.76
N PHE A 259 -10.65 11.90 12.42
CA PHE A 259 -9.51 12.22 13.29
C PHE A 259 -10.00 12.32 14.72
N SER A 260 -9.17 11.87 15.65
CA SER A 260 -9.47 11.93 17.09
C SER A 260 -8.20 12.06 17.91
N GLY A 261 -8.35 12.49 19.16
CA GLY A 261 -7.23 12.74 20.06
C GLY A 261 -6.82 14.20 20.11
N ILE A 262 -5.60 14.45 20.56
CA ILE A 262 -5.07 15.78 20.82
C ILE A 262 -3.72 15.90 20.12
N SER A 263 -3.56 16.95 19.34
CA SER A 263 -2.29 17.30 18.68
C SER A 263 -1.19 17.50 19.73
N PRO A 264 0.02 16.92 19.55
CA PRO A 264 0.52 16.15 18.41
C PRO A 264 0.30 14.62 18.51
N ASN A 265 -0.58 14.14 19.36
CA ASN A 265 -0.81 12.72 19.61
C ASN A 265 -2.13 12.22 19.00
N GLY A 266 -2.60 12.88 17.93
CA GLY A 266 -3.80 12.53 17.20
C GLY A 266 -3.69 11.18 16.50
N GLN A 267 -4.85 10.64 16.13
CA GLN A 267 -4.96 9.42 15.33
C GLN A 267 -6.00 9.57 14.23
N ALA A 268 -5.76 8.87 13.12
CA ALA A 268 -6.64 8.79 11.98
C ALA A 268 -7.23 7.39 11.85
N LEU A 269 -8.48 7.33 11.42
CA LEU A 269 -9.19 6.09 11.11
C LEU A 269 -10.02 6.30 9.83
N ILE A 270 -10.05 5.32 8.95
CA ILE A 270 -11.01 5.29 7.85
C ILE A 270 -12.36 4.90 8.46
N ALA A 271 -13.25 5.88 8.60
CA ALA A 271 -14.55 5.72 9.24
C ALA A 271 -15.56 5.04 8.32
N TYR A 272 -15.46 5.32 7.01
CA TYR A 272 -16.29 4.72 5.98
C TYR A 272 -15.54 4.66 4.66
N TYR A 273 -15.79 3.63 3.89
CA TYR A 273 -15.37 3.47 2.49
C TYR A 273 -16.43 2.71 1.69
N PRO A 274 -16.57 3.00 0.38
CA PRO A 274 -17.60 2.39 -0.45
C PRO A 274 -17.30 0.90 -0.71
N GLU A 275 -18.36 0.09 -0.78
CA GLU A 275 -18.29 -1.32 -1.18
C GLU A 275 -18.13 -1.44 -2.70
N ASN A 276 -16.94 -1.17 -3.19
CA ASN A 276 -16.61 -1.16 -4.62
C ASN A 276 -15.59 -2.22 -5.03
N GLY A 277 -15.30 -3.17 -4.13
CA GLY A 277 -14.36 -4.28 -4.37
C GLY A 277 -12.90 -3.93 -4.13
N LEU A 278 -12.59 -2.73 -3.64
CA LEU A 278 -11.24 -2.31 -3.28
C LEU A 278 -11.05 -2.36 -1.76
N TYR A 279 -9.81 -2.57 -1.32
CA TYR A 279 -9.41 -2.36 0.06
C TYR A 279 -8.79 -0.98 0.22
N TYR A 280 -9.01 -0.38 1.39
CA TYR A 280 -8.50 0.95 1.73
C TYR A 280 -7.60 0.85 2.95
N SER A 281 -6.47 1.54 2.91
CA SER A 281 -5.51 1.59 4.02
C SER A 281 -4.85 2.95 4.10
N ILE A 282 -4.51 3.37 5.32
CA ILE A 282 -3.68 4.55 5.53
C ILE A 282 -2.23 4.15 5.30
N GLU A 283 -1.52 4.94 4.48
CA GLU A 283 -0.09 4.77 4.25
C GLU A 283 0.70 5.40 5.39
N GLY A 284 1.61 4.65 5.98
CA GLY A 284 2.44 5.13 7.09
C GLY A 284 1.75 5.09 8.44
N ASP A 285 2.16 5.99 9.33
CA ASP A 285 1.62 6.05 10.68
C ASP A 285 0.27 6.77 10.70
N SER A 286 -0.73 6.11 11.29
CA SER A 286 -2.05 6.69 11.56
C SER A 286 -2.15 7.31 12.96
N ARG A 287 -1.03 7.46 13.66
CA ARG A 287 -0.93 7.99 15.04
C ARG A 287 0.19 9.02 15.14
N GLY A 288 0.17 9.81 16.21
CA GLY A 288 1.14 10.88 16.42
C GLY A 288 0.91 12.06 15.48
N LEU A 289 -0.36 12.31 15.16
CA LEU A 289 -0.75 13.32 14.19
C LEU A 289 -1.01 14.67 14.87
N SER A 290 -0.66 15.73 14.15
CA SER A 290 -0.96 17.12 14.51
C SER A 290 -1.98 17.72 13.55
N ASN A 291 -2.73 18.72 14.01
CA ASN A 291 -3.56 19.53 13.13
C ASN A 291 -2.69 20.16 12.02
N GLY A 292 -3.10 20.00 10.76
CA GLY A 292 -2.37 20.46 9.60
C GLY A 292 -1.50 19.42 8.92
N ASP A 293 -1.24 18.27 9.55
CA ASP A 293 -0.58 17.14 8.92
C ASP A 293 -1.42 16.59 7.76
N GLU A 294 -0.80 15.83 6.89
CA GLU A 294 -1.46 15.10 5.82
C GLU A 294 -1.25 13.61 5.97
N ILE A 295 -2.31 12.84 5.82
CA ILE A 295 -2.26 11.39 5.68
C ILE A 295 -2.68 10.99 4.27
N THR A 296 -2.17 9.88 3.79
CA THR A 296 -2.52 9.33 2.49
C THR A 296 -3.30 8.04 2.66
N VAL A 297 -4.48 7.97 2.07
CA VAL A 297 -5.25 6.73 1.94
C VAL A 297 -4.93 6.11 0.59
N LYS A 298 -4.59 4.83 0.57
CA LYS A 298 -4.32 4.03 -0.63
C LYS A 298 -5.37 2.97 -0.83
N ILE A 299 -5.63 2.69 -2.10
CA ILE A 299 -6.42 1.51 -2.51
C ILE A 299 -5.51 0.31 -2.78
N GLN A 300 -6.08 -0.87 -2.63
CA GLN A 300 -5.44 -2.13 -3.00
C GLN A 300 -6.46 -3.03 -3.70
N TYR A 301 -6.00 -3.71 -4.74
CA TYR A 301 -6.78 -4.71 -5.44
C TYR A 301 -6.61 -6.06 -4.75
N PRO A 302 -7.69 -6.72 -4.29
CA PRO A 302 -7.59 -8.00 -3.57
C PRO A 302 -6.90 -9.11 -4.38
N TYR A 303 -7.16 -9.16 -5.68
CA TYR A 303 -6.69 -10.20 -6.60
C TYR A 303 -5.93 -9.65 -7.82
N GLY A 304 -5.54 -8.37 -7.77
CA GLY A 304 -4.88 -7.69 -8.88
C GLY A 304 -5.84 -6.89 -9.75
N VAL A 305 -5.26 -6.01 -10.58
CA VAL A 305 -6.01 -5.06 -11.41
C VAL A 305 -6.80 -5.76 -12.52
N ASP A 306 -6.25 -6.81 -13.12
CA ASP A 306 -6.88 -7.55 -14.22
C ASP A 306 -8.18 -8.22 -13.77
N GLU A 307 -8.13 -8.88 -12.59
CA GLU A 307 -9.30 -9.51 -12.01
C GLU A 307 -10.35 -8.48 -11.60
N TYR A 308 -9.90 -7.37 -11.02
CA TYR A 308 -10.80 -6.28 -10.67
C TYR A 308 -11.57 -5.73 -11.88
N ILE A 309 -10.88 -5.51 -13.01
CA ILE A 309 -11.51 -5.02 -14.24
C ILE A 309 -12.49 -6.08 -14.81
N ASN A 310 -12.14 -7.36 -14.71
CA ASN A 310 -13.03 -8.44 -15.15
C ASN A 310 -14.33 -8.47 -14.33
N ASP A 311 -14.24 -8.27 -13.00
CA ASP A 311 -15.37 -8.38 -12.09
C ASP A 311 -16.26 -7.14 -12.07
N TYR A 312 -15.63 -5.95 -12.13
CA TYR A 312 -16.32 -4.68 -11.92
C TYR A 312 -16.48 -3.83 -13.17
N ALA A 313 -15.85 -4.20 -14.29
CA ALA A 313 -15.91 -3.51 -15.57
C ALA A 313 -15.56 -2.00 -15.49
N LYS A 314 -14.72 -1.62 -14.56
CA LYS A 314 -14.29 -0.24 -14.30
C LYS A 314 -12.91 -0.24 -13.67
N MET A 315 -12.23 0.92 -13.71
CA MET A 315 -10.91 1.11 -13.15
C MET A 315 -10.87 2.41 -12.33
N PRO A 316 -10.24 2.42 -11.14
CA PRO A 316 -9.95 3.64 -10.41
C PRO A 316 -9.14 4.63 -11.25
N ASP A 317 -9.42 5.92 -11.12
CA ASP A 317 -8.66 6.99 -11.76
C ASP A 317 -7.48 7.49 -10.91
N ALA A 318 -7.45 7.10 -9.61
CA ALA A 318 -6.37 7.38 -8.68
C ALA A 318 -6.11 6.17 -7.77
N GLU A 319 -4.85 5.98 -7.37
CA GLU A 319 -4.44 4.90 -6.45
C GLU A 319 -4.36 5.38 -5.00
N SER A 320 -4.29 6.69 -4.78
CA SER A 320 -4.21 7.30 -3.46
C SER A 320 -4.83 8.68 -3.42
N LYS A 321 -5.21 9.12 -2.21
CA LYS A 321 -5.72 10.46 -1.93
C LYS A 321 -5.21 10.94 -0.58
N SER A 322 -4.76 12.19 -0.52
CA SER A 322 -4.36 12.84 0.72
C SER A 322 -5.55 13.47 1.43
N PHE A 323 -5.53 13.35 2.76
CA PHE A 323 -6.50 13.95 3.66
C PHE A 323 -5.76 14.78 4.69
N LYS A 324 -6.19 16.02 4.85
CA LYS A 324 -5.62 16.92 5.84
C LYS A 324 -6.18 16.61 7.23
N VAL A 325 -5.30 16.54 8.21
CA VAL A 325 -5.67 16.32 9.62
C VAL A 325 -6.23 17.62 10.19
N GLU A 326 -7.48 17.57 10.61
CA GLU A 326 -8.19 18.72 11.18
C GLU A 326 -9.11 18.27 12.33
N GLY A 327 -9.41 19.20 13.25
CA GLY A 327 -10.37 18.94 14.32
C GLY A 327 -9.83 18.10 15.47
N LEU A 328 -8.51 17.95 15.60
CA LEU A 328 -7.91 17.43 16.84
C LEU A 328 -8.00 18.48 17.94
N GLY A 329 -8.13 18.04 19.18
CA GLY A 329 -7.88 18.91 20.33
C GLY A 329 -6.45 19.44 20.33
N GLU A 330 -6.20 20.48 21.10
CA GLU A 330 -4.88 21.12 21.19
C GLU A 330 -4.49 21.41 22.62
N TYR A 331 -3.27 21.10 22.99
CA TYR A 331 -2.70 21.57 24.24
C TYR A 331 -2.46 23.08 24.17
N LEU A 332 -2.75 23.79 25.28
CA LEU A 332 -2.41 25.20 25.35
C LEU A 332 -0.89 25.39 25.25
N THR A 333 -0.49 26.45 24.61
CA THR A 333 0.91 26.84 24.44
C THR A 333 1.27 28.12 25.22
N THR A 334 0.26 28.87 25.70
CA THR A 334 0.41 30.07 26.49
C THR A 334 -0.69 30.16 27.54
N ALA A 335 -0.39 30.80 28.68
CA ALA A 335 -1.38 31.04 29.75
C ALA A 335 -2.53 31.94 29.28
N SER A 336 -2.30 32.83 28.32
CA SER A 336 -3.31 33.75 27.78
C SER A 336 -4.45 33.08 27.00
N GLN A 337 -4.29 31.80 26.63
CA GLN A 337 -5.34 31.01 25.99
C GLN A 337 -6.38 30.47 26.98
N ILE A 338 -6.11 30.52 28.27
CA ILE A 338 -7.04 30.04 29.31
C ILE A 338 -8.27 30.95 29.33
N PRO A 339 -9.49 30.43 29.13
CA PRO A 339 -10.69 31.23 29.30
C PRO A 339 -10.80 31.79 30.72
N GLU A 340 -11.20 33.06 30.83
CA GLU A 340 -11.34 33.72 32.13
C GLU A 340 -12.26 32.95 33.09
N SER A 341 -13.39 32.44 32.60
CA SER A 341 -14.31 31.62 33.38
C SER A 341 -13.66 30.33 33.89
N ALA A 342 -12.82 29.67 33.09
CA ALA A 342 -12.12 28.47 33.52
C ALA A 342 -11.04 28.78 34.58
N LEU A 343 -10.33 29.88 34.39
CA LEU A 343 -9.37 30.33 35.41
C LEU A 343 -10.04 30.63 36.74
N GLU A 344 -11.23 31.24 36.74
CA GLU A 344 -11.99 31.48 37.97
C GLU A 344 -12.47 30.17 38.65
N GLU A 345 -12.89 29.17 37.86
CA GLU A 345 -13.23 27.84 38.38
C GLU A 345 -11.98 27.16 39.00
N MET A 346 -10.83 27.22 38.33
CA MET A 346 -9.57 26.69 38.84
C MET A 346 -9.12 27.39 40.13
N LYS A 347 -9.28 28.72 40.22
CA LYS A 347 -9.02 29.48 41.46
C LYS A 347 -9.94 29.07 42.61
N ALA A 348 -11.22 28.86 42.33
CA ALA A 348 -12.17 28.39 43.34
C ALA A 348 -11.79 26.99 43.85
N GLN A 349 -11.44 26.07 42.93
CA GLN A 349 -10.96 24.75 43.30
C GLN A 349 -9.65 24.82 44.11
N ALA A 350 -8.71 25.67 43.71
CA ALA A 350 -7.47 25.86 44.45
C ALA A 350 -7.71 26.37 45.86
N ASN A 351 -8.67 27.29 46.04
CA ASN A 351 -9.07 27.74 47.37
C ASN A 351 -9.54 26.59 48.26
N ASP A 352 -10.36 25.67 47.73
CA ASP A 352 -10.82 24.50 48.47
C ASP A 352 -9.66 23.55 48.81
N ILE A 353 -8.72 23.35 47.87
CA ILE A 353 -7.51 22.55 48.07
C ILE A 353 -6.65 23.14 49.20
N ILE A 354 -6.43 24.47 49.17
CA ILE A 354 -5.61 25.17 50.17
C ILE A 354 -6.28 25.08 51.54
N ARG A 355 -7.56 25.38 51.62
CA ARG A 355 -8.31 25.27 52.90
C ARG A 355 -8.30 23.85 53.45
N GLY A 356 -8.25 22.83 52.61
CA GLY A 356 -8.06 21.44 53.03
C GLY A 356 -6.73 21.16 53.75
N THR A 357 -5.72 22.02 53.64
CA THR A 357 -4.44 21.88 54.35
C THR A 357 -4.49 22.39 55.80
N THR A 358 -5.52 23.15 56.17
CA THR A 358 -5.65 23.82 57.46
C THR A 358 -6.44 23.03 58.50
N TYR A 359 -6.85 21.80 58.20
CA TYR A 359 -7.78 21.02 59.04
C TYR A 359 -7.29 20.73 60.48
N ASN A 360 -5.98 20.80 60.70
CA ASN A 360 -5.37 20.59 62.02
C ASN A 360 -5.06 21.90 62.79
N TRP A 361 -5.42 23.07 62.27
CA TRP A 361 -5.11 24.34 62.91
C TRP A 361 -6.09 24.66 64.05
N VAL A 362 -5.63 25.44 64.98
CA VAL A 362 -6.44 25.88 66.08
C VAL A 362 -7.53 26.84 65.57
N GLU A 363 -8.74 26.69 66.07
CA GLU A 363 -9.87 27.56 65.72
C GLU A 363 -9.57 29.06 66.02
N GLY A 364 -10.23 29.93 65.21
CA GLY A 364 -10.16 31.38 65.40
C GLY A 364 -9.19 32.12 64.51
N PHE A 365 -8.53 31.40 63.56
CA PHE A 365 -7.66 32.04 62.57
C PHE A 365 -8.44 32.63 61.40
N THR A 366 -7.86 33.62 60.75
CA THR A 366 -8.22 34.11 59.41
C THR A 366 -7.14 33.67 58.45
N LEU A 367 -7.57 33.24 57.26
CA LEU A 367 -6.68 32.89 56.17
C LEU A 367 -7.16 33.57 54.90
N ASP A 368 -6.42 34.57 54.45
CA ASP A 368 -6.62 35.21 53.15
C ASP A 368 -5.79 34.47 52.09
N ILE A 369 -6.47 34.16 51.00
CA ILE A 369 -5.90 33.42 49.86
C ILE A 369 -5.93 34.31 48.66
N ASN A 370 -4.80 34.83 48.23
CA ASN A 370 -4.69 35.78 47.14
C ASN A 370 -3.96 35.15 45.97
N TYR A 371 -4.68 34.99 44.83
CA TYR A 371 -4.04 34.61 43.58
C TYR A 371 -3.11 35.73 43.13
N ILE A 372 -1.84 35.42 42.91
CA ILE A 372 -0.80 36.40 42.53
C ILE A 372 -0.26 36.18 41.13
N GLY A 373 -0.74 35.13 40.41
CA GLY A 373 -0.30 34.84 39.07
C GLY A 373 -0.03 33.38 38.82
N ASN A 374 0.66 33.10 37.77
CA ASN A 374 0.99 31.72 37.36
C ASN A 374 2.32 31.66 36.64
N TYR A 375 2.90 30.45 36.63
CA TYR A 375 3.89 30.02 35.66
C TYR A 375 3.20 29.08 34.71
N PHE A 376 3.49 29.23 33.41
CA PHE A 376 3.01 28.32 32.40
C PHE A 376 4.20 27.68 31.66
N LEU A 377 4.28 26.35 31.69
CA LEU A 377 5.36 25.60 31.09
C LEU A 377 4.82 24.80 29.90
N THR A 378 5.50 24.87 28.76
CA THR A 378 5.16 24.12 27.56
C THR A 378 6.31 23.22 27.17
N ALA A 379 6.04 21.96 26.92
CA ALA A 379 7.04 20.98 26.46
C ALA A 379 7.75 21.46 25.20
N LYS A 380 9.08 21.30 25.15
CA LYS A 380 9.89 21.64 23.98
C LYS A 380 9.78 20.61 22.86
N ASP A 381 9.46 19.38 23.23
CA ASP A 381 9.24 18.27 22.30
C ASP A 381 8.07 17.38 22.76
N SER A 382 7.56 16.56 21.84
CA SER A 382 6.42 15.67 22.10
C SER A 382 6.74 14.47 23.01
N ALA A 383 8.01 14.25 23.35
CA ALA A 383 8.42 13.17 24.26
C ALA A 383 8.33 13.60 25.70
N SER A 384 8.25 14.90 25.98
CA SER A 384 8.12 15.44 27.32
C SER A 384 6.68 15.28 27.83
N SER A 385 6.52 14.78 29.04
CA SER A 385 5.23 14.62 29.70
C SER A 385 5.29 15.22 31.12
N PRO A 386 4.34 16.05 31.47
CA PRO A 386 3.14 16.49 30.73
C PRO A 386 3.47 17.42 29.54
N ASN A 387 2.52 17.60 28.60
CA ASN A 387 2.71 18.48 27.44
C ASN A 387 2.75 19.96 27.83
N ASN A 388 2.01 20.31 28.86
CA ASN A 388 2.09 21.62 29.52
C ASN A 388 1.75 21.53 31.03
N MET A 389 2.13 22.54 31.76
CA MET A 389 1.86 22.69 33.19
C MET A 389 1.42 24.12 33.47
N LEU A 390 0.25 24.28 34.07
CA LEU A 390 -0.20 25.57 34.64
C LEU A 390 -0.01 25.53 36.13
N VAL A 391 0.92 26.31 36.64
CA VAL A 391 1.23 26.45 38.08
C VAL A 391 0.64 27.75 38.57
N THR A 392 -0.55 27.71 39.17
CA THR A 392 -1.19 28.88 39.80
C THR A 392 -0.58 29.11 41.18
N VAL A 393 -0.19 30.34 41.44
CA VAL A 393 0.51 30.73 42.67
C VAL A 393 -0.35 31.64 43.52
N TYR A 394 -0.34 31.38 44.82
CA TYR A 394 -1.14 32.07 45.80
C TYR A 394 -0.24 32.60 46.92
N LYS A 395 -0.47 33.86 47.33
CA LYS A 395 0.05 34.43 48.57
C LYS A 395 -0.98 34.23 49.68
N MET A 396 -0.54 33.65 50.75
CA MET A 396 -1.34 33.31 51.90
C MET A 396 -1.03 34.31 53.03
N HIS A 397 -2.07 34.86 53.63
CA HIS A 397 -1.92 35.63 54.83
C HIS A 397 -2.69 34.95 55.97
N TYR A 398 -1.94 34.45 56.91
CA TYR A 398 -2.48 33.84 58.15
C TYR A 398 -2.48 34.86 59.28
N GLU A 399 -3.59 34.98 59.95
CA GLU A 399 -3.73 35.82 61.18
C GLU A 399 -4.49 35.06 62.22
N ASN A 400 -4.06 35.17 63.49
CA ASN A 400 -4.77 34.63 64.65
C ASN A 400 -4.43 35.38 65.92
N THR A 401 -5.39 35.44 66.89
CA THR A 401 -5.16 35.94 68.24
C THR A 401 -4.97 34.75 69.15
N VAL A 402 -3.78 34.60 69.73
CA VAL A 402 -3.44 33.49 70.62
C VAL A 402 -3.19 34.02 72.03
N LYS A 403 -3.27 33.15 73.02
CA LYS A 403 -2.98 33.53 74.41
C LYS A 403 -1.56 33.13 74.81
N ASP A 404 -0.80 34.09 75.30
CA ASP A 404 0.49 33.84 75.91
C ASP A 404 0.38 33.08 77.27
N VAL A 405 1.51 32.78 77.90
CA VAL A 405 1.60 32.09 79.17
C VAL A 405 0.93 32.85 80.31
N ASN A 406 0.74 34.17 80.21
CA ASN A 406 0.07 35.03 81.18
C ASN A 406 -1.42 35.21 80.84
N LYS A 407 -1.95 34.50 79.82
CA LYS A 407 -3.33 34.60 79.32
C LYS A 407 -3.65 35.96 78.68
N LYS A 408 -2.64 36.68 78.19
CA LYS A 408 -2.77 37.90 77.41
C LYS A 408 -3.00 37.50 75.96
N ASP A 409 -3.89 38.24 75.31
CA ASP A 409 -4.09 38.08 73.86
C ASP A 409 -2.91 38.71 73.14
N VAL A 410 -2.40 37.93 72.15
CA VAL A 410 -1.31 38.31 71.24
C VAL A 410 -1.72 37.98 69.83
N ASP A 411 -1.66 38.97 68.99
CA ASP A 411 -1.93 38.78 67.53
C ASP A 411 -0.67 38.26 66.86
N ILE A 412 -0.82 37.21 66.08
CA ILE A 412 0.24 36.58 65.31
C ILE A 412 -0.20 36.53 63.88
N TYR A 413 0.71 36.73 62.96
CA TYR A 413 0.47 36.64 61.55
C TYR A 413 1.70 36.05 60.82
N TYR A 414 1.46 35.50 59.62
CA TYR A 414 2.50 34.96 58.75
C TYR A 414 2.08 34.95 57.30
N ASP A 415 2.94 35.46 56.43
CA ASP A 415 2.78 35.41 54.96
C ASP A 415 3.61 34.30 54.42
N TYR A 416 3.02 33.51 53.51
CA TYR A 416 3.69 32.42 52.81
C TYR A 416 3.07 32.17 51.45
N TYR A 417 3.66 31.32 50.68
CA TYR A 417 3.22 31.03 49.32
C TYR A 417 2.77 29.59 49.19
N PHE A 418 1.79 29.39 48.29
CA PHE A 418 1.26 28.08 47.92
C PHE A 418 1.08 28.01 46.44
N TYR A 419 1.16 26.80 45.84
CA TYR A 419 0.83 26.60 44.46
C TYR A 419 -0.12 25.41 44.25
N VAL A 420 -0.87 25.46 43.17
CA VAL A 420 -1.59 24.33 42.59
C VAL A 420 -1.20 24.24 41.11
N ASN A 421 -0.82 23.06 40.70
CA ASN A 421 -0.41 22.78 39.31
C ASN A 421 -1.40 21.86 38.66
N TRP A 422 -1.85 22.21 37.45
CA TRP A 422 -2.64 21.40 36.56
C TRP A 422 -1.80 21.07 35.33
N ASN A 423 -1.78 19.77 34.96
CA ASN A 423 -1.08 19.28 33.81
C ASN A 423 -2.03 19.10 32.61
N ASP A 424 -1.46 19.17 31.41
CA ASP A 424 -2.15 18.85 30.17
C ASP A 424 -3.46 19.63 29.97
N VAL A 425 -3.45 20.93 30.26
CA VAL A 425 -4.57 21.82 29.97
C VAL A 425 -4.71 21.99 28.44
N GLN A 426 -5.94 21.88 27.94
CA GLN A 426 -6.16 21.69 26.51
C GLN A 426 -7.53 22.18 26.06
N PHE A 427 -7.67 22.34 24.74
CA PHE A 427 -8.97 22.44 24.10
C PHE A 427 -9.33 21.06 23.48
N ALA A 428 -10.57 20.65 23.69
CA ALA A 428 -11.14 19.50 23.01
C ALA A 428 -11.37 19.80 21.51
N PRO A 429 -11.65 18.79 20.69
CA PRO A 429 -12.03 18.97 19.28
C PRO A 429 -13.22 19.89 19.04
N ASP A 430 -14.14 19.97 19.98
CA ASP A 430 -15.31 20.87 19.92
C ASP A 430 -15.02 22.30 20.42
N GLY A 431 -13.76 22.60 20.77
CA GLY A 431 -13.32 23.89 21.28
C GLY A 431 -13.59 24.12 22.76
N SER A 432 -14.13 23.14 23.51
CA SER A 432 -14.30 23.24 24.94
C SER A 432 -12.95 23.15 25.66
N PHE A 433 -12.77 24.00 26.68
CA PHE A 433 -11.58 23.96 27.53
C PHE A 433 -11.66 22.78 28.49
N ILE A 434 -10.58 22.03 28.62
CA ILE A 434 -10.48 20.85 29.49
C ILE A 434 -9.26 20.97 30.38
N TYR A 435 -9.46 20.68 31.66
CA TYR A 435 -8.42 20.43 32.63
C TYR A 435 -8.88 19.31 33.57
N SER A 436 -7.95 18.65 34.22
CA SER A 436 -8.32 17.59 35.15
C SER A 436 -8.56 18.17 36.54
N GLU A 437 -9.82 18.15 36.97
CA GLU A 437 -10.19 18.57 38.33
C GLU A 437 -9.64 17.63 39.44
N LYS A 438 -9.24 16.42 39.08
CA LYS A 438 -8.80 15.37 40.00
C LYS A 438 -7.30 15.14 39.98
N ASP A 439 -6.64 15.39 38.86
CA ASP A 439 -5.21 15.14 38.65
C ASP A 439 -4.44 16.47 38.76
N TYR A 440 -4.37 17.01 39.97
CA TYR A 440 -3.60 18.19 40.25
C TYR A 440 -2.46 17.86 41.21
N TYR A 441 -1.41 18.66 41.13
CA TYR A 441 -0.33 18.66 42.13
C TYR A 441 -0.40 19.92 42.97
N LYS A 442 0.01 19.82 44.21
CA LYS A 442 0.03 20.95 45.13
C LYS A 442 1.30 20.96 45.95
N THR A 443 1.57 22.10 46.55
CA THR A 443 2.62 22.27 47.55
C THR A 443 2.59 21.13 48.57
N ARG A 444 3.73 20.54 48.83
CA ARG A 444 3.95 19.53 49.88
C ARG A 444 5.03 19.94 50.88
N ASN A 445 5.63 21.10 50.67
CA ASN A 445 6.66 21.62 51.56
C ASN A 445 6.06 22.03 52.90
N ASP A 446 6.70 21.62 53.99
CA ASP A 446 6.27 21.94 55.36
C ASP A 446 7.15 23.05 55.92
N LEU A 447 6.51 24.13 56.37
CA LEU A 447 7.12 25.25 57.06
C LEU A 447 6.77 25.16 58.53
N THR A 448 7.75 25.40 59.37
CA THR A 448 7.53 25.58 60.83
C THR A 448 7.83 27.00 61.16
N VAL A 449 6.85 27.70 61.71
CA VAL A 449 6.97 29.09 62.13
C VAL A 449 6.84 29.14 63.61
N GLU A 450 7.76 29.86 64.24
CA GLU A 450 7.80 30.11 65.67
C GLU A 450 7.69 31.61 65.91
N TRP A 451 6.84 32.04 66.88
CA TRP A 451 6.69 33.43 67.22
C TRP A 451 7.46 33.71 68.52
N ASP A 452 8.52 34.47 68.41
CA ASP A 452 9.33 34.90 69.53
C ASP A 452 8.52 35.76 70.49
N GLY A 453 8.72 35.55 71.74
CA GLY A 453 7.97 36.26 72.82
C GLY A 453 6.56 35.76 73.04
N VAL A 454 6.03 34.84 72.22
CA VAL A 454 4.73 34.18 72.42
C VAL A 454 4.98 32.79 73.01
N GLU A 455 5.20 32.68 74.28
CA GLU A 455 5.50 31.41 74.96
C GLU A 455 4.23 30.65 75.33
N THR A 456 4.17 29.37 75.08
CA THR A 456 3.05 28.48 75.43
C THR A 456 3.24 27.82 76.82
N ASN A 457 4.46 27.86 77.34
CA ASN A 457 4.78 27.27 78.65
C ASN A 457 5.75 28.16 79.42
N LYS A 458 5.27 28.76 80.54
CA LYS A 458 6.02 29.68 81.43
C LYS A 458 7.29 29.07 82.03
N TYR A 459 7.35 27.78 82.25
CA TYR A 459 8.47 27.10 82.87
C TYR A 459 9.50 26.54 81.95
N ALA A 460 9.09 26.25 80.65
CA ALA A 460 9.92 25.63 79.68
C ALA A 460 10.33 26.57 78.53
N HIS A 461 9.87 27.83 78.57
CA HIS A 461 10.12 28.81 77.48
C HIS A 461 9.88 28.22 76.09
N ILE A 462 8.73 27.55 75.90
CA ILE A 462 8.36 26.93 74.64
C ILE A 462 7.64 27.98 73.78
N PRO A 463 8.18 28.39 72.60
CA PRO A 463 7.53 29.36 71.75
C PRO A 463 6.24 28.79 71.15
N TYR A 464 5.31 29.67 70.79
CA TYR A 464 4.16 29.28 69.99
C TYR A 464 4.64 28.89 68.61
N ARG A 465 4.23 27.69 68.14
CA ARG A 465 4.70 27.11 66.88
C ARG A 465 3.51 26.62 66.12
N LEU A 466 3.54 26.89 64.78
CA LEU A 466 2.57 26.40 63.88
C LEU A 466 3.27 25.80 62.64
N HIS A 467 2.65 24.77 62.04
CA HIS A 467 3.10 24.15 60.87
C HIS A 467 2.20 24.56 59.68
N PHE A 468 2.80 25.05 58.60
CA PHE A 468 2.14 25.44 57.39
C PHE A 468 2.60 24.52 56.25
N THR A 469 1.70 24.19 55.33
CA THR A 469 2.09 23.61 54.04
C THR A 469 2.27 24.75 53.05
N GLY A 470 3.49 24.99 52.58
CA GLY A 470 3.79 26.13 51.72
C GLY A 470 5.29 26.46 51.66
N TYR A 471 5.60 27.60 51.07
CA TYR A 471 6.96 28.13 50.94
C TYR A 471 7.05 29.52 51.58
N GLY A 472 8.16 29.79 52.25
CA GLY A 472 8.43 31.11 52.81
C GLY A 472 8.82 32.15 51.76
N LYS A 473 9.28 31.71 50.59
CA LYS A 473 9.69 32.59 49.49
C LYS A 473 9.11 32.09 48.17
N ILE A 474 8.73 33.01 47.28
CA ILE A 474 8.25 32.70 45.96
C ILE A 474 9.34 32.05 45.09
N ASP A 475 10.59 32.43 45.27
CA ASP A 475 11.74 31.87 44.58
C ASP A 475 11.87 30.34 44.75
N ASP A 476 11.39 29.81 45.86
CA ASP A 476 11.42 28.37 46.11
C ASP A 476 10.46 27.63 45.15
N ILE A 477 9.30 28.24 44.85
CA ILE A 477 8.36 27.73 43.85
C ILE A 477 8.97 27.82 42.45
N TYR A 478 9.61 28.95 42.12
CA TYR A 478 10.33 29.10 40.83
C TYR A 478 11.40 28.03 40.66
N ASN A 479 12.20 27.78 41.70
CA ASN A 479 13.25 26.77 41.67
C ASN A 479 12.68 25.34 41.50
N GLU A 480 11.54 25.05 42.11
CA GLU A 480 10.92 23.72 42.01
C GLU A 480 10.36 23.44 40.63
N TYR A 481 9.71 24.42 40.01
CA TYR A 481 9.05 24.21 38.69
C TYR A 481 9.89 24.69 37.52
N ILE A 482 10.48 25.87 37.58
CA ILE A 482 11.17 26.42 36.41
C ILE A 482 12.58 25.87 36.34
N THR A 483 13.37 26.03 37.37
CA THR A 483 14.79 25.64 37.35
C THR A 483 14.97 24.13 37.08
N ARG A 484 14.10 23.30 37.64
CA ARG A 484 14.15 21.84 37.45
C ARG A 484 13.69 21.38 36.06
N ASN A 485 12.85 22.17 35.40
CA ASN A 485 12.19 21.77 34.15
C ASN A 485 12.71 22.53 32.92
N ILE A 486 13.60 23.51 33.11
CA ILE A 486 14.05 24.41 32.03
C ILE A 486 14.70 23.70 30.85
N GLU A 487 15.25 22.51 31.04
CA GLU A 487 15.82 21.73 29.92
C GLU A 487 14.75 21.23 28.95
N ASN A 488 13.61 20.77 29.46
CA ASN A 488 12.56 20.12 28.71
C ASN A 488 11.37 21.04 28.37
N TYR A 489 11.25 22.18 29.05
CA TYR A 489 10.11 23.09 28.92
C TYR A 489 10.57 24.51 28.62
N LYS A 490 9.76 25.22 27.83
CA LYS A 490 9.72 26.67 27.76
C LYS A 490 8.77 27.14 28.84
N PHE A 491 8.97 28.34 29.38
CA PHE A 491 8.08 28.88 30.41
C PHE A 491 7.70 30.32 30.14
N GLU A 492 6.54 30.69 30.67
CA GLU A 492 6.04 32.07 30.82
C GLU A 492 5.87 32.34 32.30
N GLU A 493 6.26 33.53 32.74
CA GLU A 493 6.04 34.04 34.09
C GLU A 493 5.01 35.15 34.05
N ASN A 494 3.91 34.93 34.73
CA ASN A 494 2.78 35.86 34.82
C ASN A 494 2.48 36.15 36.30
N ILE A 495 3.52 36.44 37.10
CA ILE A 495 3.42 36.77 38.50
C ILE A 495 3.29 38.30 38.64
N ASP A 496 2.29 38.75 39.40
CA ASP A 496 2.16 40.15 39.80
C ASP A 496 3.07 40.43 41.00
N GLU A 497 4.23 41.03 40.72
CA GLU A 497 5.23 41.34 41.74
C GLU A 497 4.68 42.22 42.86
N SER A 498 3.71 43.10 42.57
CA SER A 498 3.12 43.99 43.56
C SER A 498 2.24 43.25 44.58
N LEU A 499 1.61 42.15 44.15
CA LEU A 499 0.82 41.26 45.03
C LEU A 499 1.70 40.21 45.69
N ALA A 500 2.81 39.84 45.07
CA ALA A 500 3.74 38.84 45.55
C ALA A 500 4.61 39.36 46.72
N ALA A 501 4.85 40.65 46.78
CA ALA A 501 5.72 41.20 47.83
C ALA A 501 5.19 40.92 49.26
N ILE A 502 6.03 40.32 50.09
CA ILE A 502 5.81 40.31 51.53
C ILE A 502 6.45 41.60 52.08
N PRO A 503 5.72 42.46 52.77
CA PRO A 503 6.31 43.66 53.41
C PRO A 503 7.48 43.23 54.28
N GLU A 504 8.65 43.81 54.04
CA GLU A 504 9.75 43.67 55.01
C GLU A 504 9.28 44.29 56.32
N GLU A 505 8.91 43.45 57.24
CA GLU A 505 8.79 43.93 58.66
C GLU A 505 10.18 44.29 59.08
N ASN A 506 10.30 45.54 59.54
CA ASN A 506 11.51 46.10 60.15
C ASN A 506 12.19 45.09 61.07
N THR A 507 13.17 44.37 60.52
CA THR A 507 14.21 43.75 61.32
C THR A 507 15.30 44.78 61.52
N GLU A 508 14.94 45.92 62.14
CA GLU A 508 15.93 46.77 62.80
C GLU A 508 16.24 46.16 64.17
N GLU A 509 17.06 45.14 64.18
CA GLU A 509 17.95 44.96 65.36
C GLU A 509 19.20 45.82 65.09
N ASP A 510 19.15 47.05 65.54
CA ASP A 510 20.33 47.85 65.82
C ASP A 510 21.23 47.06 66.81
N VAL A 511 22.19 46.36 66.25
CA VAL A 511 23.36 45.93 67.05
C VAL A 511 24.23 47.17 67.18
N GLU A 512 24.00 47.96 68.25
CA GLU A 512 25.01 48.89 68.73
C GLU A 512 26.27 48.10 69.13
N GLU A 513 27.26 48.09 68.29
CA GLU A 513 28.63 47.75 68.60
C GLU A 513 29.14 48.87 69.57
N ASN A 514 29.03 48.63 70.88
CA ASN A 514 29.81 49.35 71.84
C ASN A 514 31.29 48.94 71.72
N GLU A 515 32.05 49.69 70.96
CA GLU A 515 33.51 49.71 71.03
C GLU A 515 33.86 50.39 72.39
N GLU A 516 34.09 49.61 73.43
CA GLU A 516 34.84 50.07 74.60
C GLU A 516 36.31 50.25 74.23
N GLU A 517 36.68 51.48 73.96
CA GLU A 517 38.09 51.93 74.08
C GLU A 517 38.53 51.73 75.54
N THR A 518 39.48 50.84 75.76
CA THR A 518 40.29 50.81 76.97
C THR A 518 41.71 51.21 76.65
N GLU A 519 42.15 52.30 77.28
CA GLU A 519 43.53 52.78 77.40
C GLU A 519 44.55 51.69 77.82
#